data_14d7d5eccae97695a441e527841d7f2a
#
_entry.id   14d7d5eccae97695a441e527841d7f2a
#
_cell.length_a   1.000
_cell.length_b   1.000
_cell.length_c   1.000
_cell.angle_alpha   90.00
_cell.angle_beta   90.00
_cell.angle_gamma   90.00
#
_symmetry.space_group_name_H-M   'P 1'
#
loop_
_entity.id
_entity.type
_entity.pdbx_description
1 polymer ?
#
loop_
_entity_poly.entity_id
_entity_poly.type
_entity_poly.pdbx_seq_one_letter_code
_entity_poly.pdbx_strand_id
1 'polypeptide(L)'
;MSPANDGRAMSELDVATHGAGSVAAAAARVAHFYETLTPASVSTLAQFYASDAHFKDPFNDVTGIAAIERVFTHMFATVAAPRFVITARIAQGEQAMLGWDFFLQLRGRVIVIRGVTHLRFDAAGKVVLHRDYWDAAEELYARLPLIGGVMRWLRRRLAAKSD
;
A
#
# COMPACT_ATOMS: atom_id res chain seq x y z
N MET A 1 57.99 1.75 -17.44
CA MET A 1 57.03 0.73 -17.06
C MET A 1 56.08 1.34 -16.07
N SER A 2 54.92 1.82 -16.54
CA SER A 2 53.83 2.31 -15.68
C SER A 2 52.87 1.17 -15.41
N PRO A 3 52.39 0.97 -14.19
CA PRO A 3 51.27 0.01 -13.95
C PRO A 3 49.95 0.69 -14.31
N ALA A 4 49.16 -0.03 -15.07
CA ALA A 4 47.81 0.32 -15.46
C ALA A 4 46.90 0.46 -14.26
N ASN A 5 46.18 1.60 -14.26
CA ASN A 5 45.07 1.85 -13.31
C ASN A 5 43.86 1.02 -13.77
N ASP A 6 43.66 -0.14 -13.13
CA ASP A 6 42.48 -0.97 -13.37
C ASP A 6 41.34 -0.48 -12.43
N GLY A 7 40.83 0.69 -12.76
CA GLY A 7 39.61 1.23 -12.17
C GLY A 7 38.39 0.45 -12.68
N ARG A 8 38.06 -0.65 -12.01
CA ARG A 8 36.87 -1.44 -12.25
C ARG A 8 35.63 -0.59 -12.01
N ALA A 9 35.13 -0.01 -13.10
CA ALA A 9 33.80 0.61 -13.09
C ALA A 9 32.79 -0.46 -12.68
N MET A 10 32.21 -0.32 -11.50
CA MET A 10 31.04 -1.13 -11.12
C MET A 10 29.97 -0.88 -12.18
N SER A 11 29.50 -1.93 -12.83
CA SER A 11 28.52 -1.82 -13.90
C SER A 11 27.21 -1.28 -13.33
N GLU A 12 26.50 -0.48 -14.12
CA GLU A 12 25.15 0.00 -13.76
C GLU A 12 24.20 -1.16 -13.38
N LEU A 13 24.44 -2.37 -13.89
CA LEU A 13 23.71 -3.58 -13.51
C LEU A 13 23.95 -3.98 -12.05
N ASP A 14 25.17 -3.87 -11.53
CA ASP A 14 25.49 -4.22 -10.13
C ASP A 14 24.85 -3.25 -9.15
N VAL A 15 24.81 -1.96 -9.48
CA VAL A 15 24.13 -0.93 -8.66
C VAL A 15 22.61 -1.17 -8.66
N ALA A 16 22.02 -1.48 -9.81
CA ALA A 16 20.59 -1.78 -9.93
C ALA A 16 20.20 -3.05 -9.16
N THR A 17 21.05 -4.07 -9.14
CA THR A 17 20.78 -5.35 -8.46
C THR A 17 20.85 -5.19 -6.93
N HIS A 18 21.79 -4.41 -6.41
CA HIS A 18 21.90 -4.15 -4.97
C HIS A 18 20.75 -3.26 -4.47
N GLY A 19 20.33 -2.26 -5.23
CA GLY A 19 19.17 -1.42 -4.89
C GLY A 19 17.85 -2.20 -4.88
N ALA A 20 17.63 -3.07 -5.86
CA ALA A 20 16.41 -3.89 -5.95
C ALA A 20 16.29 -4.89 -4.80
N GLY A 21 17.39 -5.52 -4.34
CA GLY A 21 17.41 -6.38 -3.16
C GLY A 21 17.03 -5.65 -1.88
N SER A 22 17.50 -4.41 -1.71
CA SER A 22 17.18 -3.52 -0.59
C SER A 22 15.68 -3.14 -0.56
N VAL A 23 15.10 -2.74 -1.71
CA VAL A 23 13.69 -2.34 -1.81
C VAL A 23 12.77 -3.54 -1.66
N ALA A 24 13.09 -4.69 -2.22
CA ALA A 24 12.31 -5.91 -2.02
C ALA A 24 12.26 -6.32 -0.52
N ALA A 25 13.38 -6.19 0.20
CA ALA A 25 13.43 -6.45 1.63
C ALA A 25 12.62 -5.39 2.43
N ALA A 26 12.69 -4.11 2.06
CA ALA A 26 11.90 -3.04 2.67
C ALA A 26 10.39 -3.28 2.45
N ALA A 27 9.99 -3.61 1.23
CA ALA A 27 8.61 -3.96 0.89
C ALA A 27 8.11 -5.19 1.66
N ALA A 28 8.96 -6.20 1.87
CA ALA A 28 8.62 -7.37 2.66
C ALA A 28 8.37 -7.01 4.14
N ARG A 29 9.17 -6.11 4.73
CA ARG A 29 8.96 -5.64 6.10
C ARG A 29 7.64 -4.86 6.23
N VAL A 30 7.34 -3.98 5.26
CA VAL A 30 6.08 -3.23 5.24
C VAL A 30 4.89 -4.17 5.07
N ALA A 31 4.98 -5.16 4.17
CA ALA A 31 3.94 -6.17 3.97
C ALA A 31 3.65 -6.93 5.27
N HIS A 32 4.70 -7.43 5.96
CA HIS A 32 4.57 -8.11 7.24
C HIS A 32 3.96 -7.21 8.32
N PHE A 33 4.35 -5.94 8.37
CA PHE A 33 3.77 -4.96 9.29
C PHE A 33 2.25 -4.84 9.08
N TYR A 34 1.77 -4.75 7.83
CA TYR A 34 0.34 -4.69 7.53
C TYR A 34 -0.41 -5.96 7.90
N GLU A 35 0.17 -7.14 7.65
CA GLU A 35 -0.45 -8.42 8.01
C GLU A 35 -0.55 -8.63 9.52
N THR A 36 0.34 -7.99 10.28
CA THR A 36 0.40 -8.08 11.76
C THR A 36 -0.08 -6.80 12.46
N LEU A 37 -0.70 -5.87 11.72
CA LEU A 37 -1.10 -4.58 12.21
C LEU A 37 -2.17 -4.69 13.31
N THR A 38 -1.91 -4.05 14.44
CA THR A 38 -2.81 -3.95 15.59
C THR A 38 -2.91 -2.50 16.07
N PRO A 39 -3.89 -2.12 16.89
CA PRO A 39 -3.93 -0.79 17.49
C PRO A 39 -2.64 -0.40 18.22
N ALA A 40 -2.00 -1.37 18.90
CA ALA A 40 -0.76 -1.12 19.63
C ALA A 40 0.44 -0.89 18.69
N SER A 41 0.50 -1.58 17.55
CA SER A 41 1.62 -1.45 16.60
C SER A 41 1.55 -0.19 15.72
N VAL A 42 0.44 0.55 15.72
CA VAL A 42 0.33 1.82 14.97
C VAL A 42 1.42 2.81 15.37
N SER A 43 1.77 2.89 16.65
CA SER A 43 2.85 3.76 17.15
C SER A 43 4.26 3.39 16.65
N THR A 44 4.42 2.24 16.01
CA THR A 44 5.70 1.80 15.43
C THR A 44 5.88 2.20 13.96
N LEU A 45 4.93 2.92 13.36
CA LEU A 45 4.97 3.37 11.96
C LEU A 45 6.27 4.10 11.60
N ALA A 46 6.86 4.85 12.53
CA ALA A 46 8.16 5.51 12.36
C ALA A 46 9.34 4.55 12.04
N GLN A 47 9.17 3.25 12.28
CA GLN A 47 10.17 2.25 11.89
C GLN A 47 10.14 1.95 10.39
N PHE A 48 9.02 2.21 9.72
CA PHE A 48 8.78 1.87 8.32
C PHE A 48 8.67 3.11 7.41
N TYR A 49 8.20 4.24 7.94
CA TYR A 49 7.92 5.46 7.20
C TYR A 49 8.93 6.56 7.49
N ALA A 50 9.24 7.37 6.49
CA ALA A 50 9.96 8.63 6.66
C ALA A 50 9.09 9.63 7.44
N SER A 51 9.71 10.59 8.13
CA SER A 51 9.01 11.55 8.99
C SER A 51 8.00 12.42 8.24
N ASP A 52 8.25 12.66 6.96
CA ASP A 52 7.46 13.48 6.02
C ASP A 52 6.74 12.64 4.96
N ALA A 53 6.59 11.34 5.19
CA ALA A 53 5.94 10.43 4.26
C ALA A 53 4.54 10.92 3.87
N HIS A 54 4.22 10.80 2.58
CA HIS A 54 2.90 11.10 2.04
C HIS A 54 2.06 9.83 1.94
N PHE A 55 0.87 9.86 2.52
CA PHE A 55 -0.11 8.77 2.50
C PHE A 55 -1.38 9.24 1.78
N LYS A 56 -1.86 8.43 0.85
CA LYS A 56 -3.10 8.68 0.13
C LYS A 56 -3.90 7.40 -0.06
N ASP A 57 -5.18 7.45 0.30
CA ASP A 57 -6.20 6.47 -0.05
C ASP A 57 -7.43 7.17 -0.65
N PRO A 58 -8.54 6.49 -1.01
CA PRO A 58 -9.74 7.15 -1.54
C PRO A 58 -10.39 8.16 -0.59
N PHE A 59 -10.09 8.15 0.71
CA PHE A 59 -10.72 9.00 1.73
C PHE A 59 -9.74 9.99 2.37
N ASN A 60 -8.44 9.70 2.35
CA ASN A 60 -7.41 10.45 3.05
C ASN A 60 -6.31 10.88 2.08
N ASP A 61 -5.76 12.08 2.32
CA ASP A 61 -4.59 12.62 1.64
C ASP A 61 -3.80 13.42 2.69
N VAL A 62 -2.77 12.79 3.28
CA VAL A 62 -2.09 13.33 4.47
C VAL A 62 -0.57 13.17 4.38
N THR A 63 0.15 14.02 5.10
CA THR A 63 1.62 13.99 5.16
C THR A 63 2.08 13.93 6.62
N GLY A 64 3.13 13.15 6.85
CA GLY A 64 3.81 12.99 8.13
C GLY A 64 3.23 11.87 9.00
N ILE A 65 4.12 11.25 9.79
CA ILE A 65 3.83 10.05 10.60
C ILE A 65 2.61 10.26 11.50
N ALA A 66 2.54 11.36 12.23
CA ALA A 66 1.43 11.59 13.16
C ALA A 66 0.06 11.67 12.45
N ALA A 67 0.03 12.15 11.19
CA ALA A 67 -1.19 12.17 10.41
C ALA A 67 -1.56 10.76 9.92
N ILE A 68 -0.58 9.97 9.51
CA ILE A 68 -0.77 8.58 9.09
C ILE A 68 -1.23 7.71 10.27
N GLU A 69 -0.63 7.87 11.45
CA GLU A 69 -1.05 7.19 12.67
C GLU A 69 -2.52 7.46 13.01
N ARG A 70 -2.98 8.71 12.82
CA ARG A 70 -4.40 9.05 13.03
C ARG A 70 -5.33 8.31 12.05
N VAL A 71 -4.92 8.14 10.78
CA VAL A 71 -5.70 7.36 9.79
C VAL A 71 -5.88 5.93 10.27
N PHE A 72 -4.80 5.24 10.66
CA PHE A 72 -4.87 3.85 11.15
C PHE A 72 -5.60 3.73 12.49
N THR A 73 -5.39 4.67 13.41
CA THR A 73 -6.12 4.71 14.68
C THR A 73 -7.62 4.86 14.44
N HIS A 74 -8.02 5.75 13.51
CA HIS A 74 -9.41 5.93 13.13
C HIS A 74 -10.00 4.67 12.48
N MET A 75 -9.24 4.00 11.62
CA MET A 75 -9.64 2.71 11.04
C MET A 75 -9.97 1.69 12.13
N PHE A 76 -9.09 1.49 13.12
CA PHE A 76 -9.35 0.55 14.23
C PHE A 76 -10.51 0.96 15.12
N ALA A 77 -10.79 2.26 15.24
CA ALA A 77 -11.93 2.75 16.03
C ALA A 77 -13.28 2.58 15.32
N THR A 78 -13.29 2.56 13.98
CA THR A 78 -14.53 2.60 13.18
C THR A 78 -14.82 1.31 12.43
N VAL A 79 -13.80 0.50 12.16
CA VAL A 79 -13.92 -0.75 11.41
C VAL A 79 -13.80 -1.94 12.35
N ALA A 80 -14.77 -2.85 12.32
CA ALA A 80 -14.74 -4.06 13.13
C ALA A 80 -13.86 -5.15 12.50
N ALA A 81 -12.93 -5.70 13.29
CA ALA A 81 -12.00 -6.78 12.93
C ALA A 81 -11.22 -6.53 11.62
N PRO A 82 -10.55 -5.36 11.44
CA PRO A 82 -9.78 -5.08 10.24
C PRO A 82 -8.56 -6.01 10.16
N ARG A 83 -8.31 -6.59 8.99
CA ARG A 83 -7.17 -7.48 8.75
C ARG A 83 -6.73 -7.42 7.30
N PHE A 84 -5.44 -7.22 7.07
CA PHE A 84 -4.82 -7.32 5.75
C PHE A 84 -4.24 -8.71 5.49
N VAL A 85 -4.34 -9.16 4.24
CA VAL A 85 -3.62 -10.30 3.70
C VAL A 85 -2.92 -9.83 2.44
N ILE A 86 -1.61 -9.94 2.39
CA ILE A 86 -0.82 -9.54 1.22
C ILE A 86 -0.82 -10.68 0.20
N THR A 87 -1.38 -10.43 -0.97
CA THR A 87 -1.57 -11.42 -2.03
C THR A 87 -0.46 -11.38 -3.10
N ALA A 88 0.22 -10.23 -3.24
CA ALA A 88 1.31 -10.06 -4.21
C ALA A 88 2.31 -9.00 -3.73
N ARG A 89 3.59 -9.16 -4.11
CA ARG A 89 4.66 -8.18 -3.89
C ARG A 89 5.49 -8.08 -5.14
N ILE A 90 5.61 -6.89 -5.70
CA ILE A 90 6.43 -6.60 -6.88
C ILE A 90 7.29 -5.41 -6.50
N ALA A 91 8.62 -5.52 -6.64
CA ALA A 91 9.56 -4.44 -6.37
C ALA A 91 10.42 -4.18 -7.60
N GLN A 92 10.60 -2.89 -7.94
CA GLN A 92 11.43 -2.45 -9.05
C GLN A 92 12.00 -1.06 -8.77
N GLY A 93 13.31 -0.90 -8.89
CA GLY A 93 13.99 0.36 -8.55
C GLY A 93 13.74 0.74 -7.10
N GLU A 94 13.24 1.94 -6.87
CA GLU A 94 12.89 2.49 -5.55
C GLU A 94 11.41 2.27 -5.18
N GLN A 95 10.69 1.43 -5.90
CA GLN A 95 9.25 1.29 -5.79
C GLN A 95 8.83 -0.15 -5.53
N ALA A 96 7.67 -0.32 -4.87
CA ALA A 96 7.00 -1.60 -4.77
C ALA A 96 5.49 -1.46 -4.93
N MET A 97 4.87 -2.54 -5.41
CA MET A 97 3.43 -2.73 -5.41
C MET A 97 3.08 -3.89 -4.48
N LEU A 98 2.16 -3.66 -3.57
CA LEU A 98 1.59 -4.67 -2.69
C LEU A 98 0.14 -4.90 -3.06
N GLY A 99 -0.19 -6.06 -3.63
CA GLY A 99 -1.58 -6.49 -3.77
C GLY A 99 -2.10 -7.01 -2.43
N TRP A 100 -3.32 -6.69 -2.07
CA TRP A 100 -3.88 -7.09 -0.78
C TRP A 100 -5.39 -7.33 -0.81
N ASP A 101 -5.82 -8.21 0.08
CA ASP A 101 -7.20 -8.38 0.51
C ASP A 101 -7.35 -7.78 1.92
N PHE A 102 -8.24 -6.80 2.08
CA PHE A 102 -8.59 -6.19 3.36
C PHE A 102 -9.93 -6.73 3.82
N PHE A 103 -9.91 -7.46 4.92
CA PHE A 103 -11.09 -8.05 5.54
C PHE A 103 -11.60 -7.14 6.65
N LEU A 104 -12.91 -6.96 6.69
CA LEU A 104 -13.60 -6.22 7.74
C LEU A 104 -14.98 -6.83 8.00
N GLN A 105 -15.57 -6.51 9.16
CA GLN A 105 -16.94 -6.89 9.48
C GLN A 105 -17.86 -5.67 9.37
N LEU A 106 -18.96 -5.81 8.64
CA LEU A 106 -20.03 -4.83 8.55
C LEU A 106 -21.39 -5.52 8.78
N ARG A 107 -22.11 -5.10 9.83
CA ARG A 107 -23.42 -5.66 10.19
C ARG A 107 -23.40 -7.19 10.32
N GLY A 108 -22.34 -7.74 10.93
CA GLY A 108 -22.18 -9.18 11.15
C GLY A 108 -21.77 -10.00 9.91
N ARG A 109 -21.47 -9.32 8.78
CA ARG A 109 -20.96 -9.97 7.55
C ARG A 109 -19.51 -9.60 7.33
N VAL A 110 -18.71 -10.59 6.89
CA VAL A 110 -17.35 -10.33 6.42
C VAL A 110 -17.42 -9.70 5.03
N ILE A 111 -16.74 -8.57 4.89
CA ILE A 111 -16.52 -7.89 3.60
C ILE A 111 -15.05 -8.01 3.28
N VAL A 112 -14.74 -8.23 2.01
CA VAL A 112 -13.37 -8.22 1.49
C VAL A 112 -13.26 -7.09 0.49
N ILE A 113 -12.31 -6.18 0.70
CA ILE A 113 -11.93 -5.12 -0.22
C ILE A 113 -10.59 -5.53 -0.84
N ARG A 114 -10.49 -5.48 -2.16
CA ARG A 114 -9.26 -5.78 -2.88
C ARG A 114 -8.61 -4.51 -3.39
N GLY A 115 -7.30 -4.43 -3.22
CA GLY A 115 -6.57 -3.26 -3.66
C GLY A 115 -5.10 -3.50 -3.89
N VAL A 116 -4.44 -2.43 -4.28
CA VAL A 116 -2.99 -2.39 -4.48
C VAL A 116 -2.47 -1.12 -3.82
N THR A 117 -1.40 -1.26 -3.05
CA THR A 117 -0.62 -0.13 -2.55
C THR A 117 0.60 0.10 -3.41
N HIS A 118 0.79 1.32 -3.89
CA HIS A 118 2.05 1.79 -4.46
C HIS A 118 2.90 2.41 -3.35
N LEU A 119 4.09 1.87 -3.15
CA LEU A 119 5.10 2.36 -2.21
C LEU A 119 6.29 2.93 -2.98
N ARG A 120 6.85 4.05 -2.48
CA ARG A 120 8.20 4.51 -2.83
C ARG A 120 9.04 4.58 -1.57
N PHE A 121 10.30 4.24 -1.70
CA PHE A 121 11.26 4.19 -0.60
C PHE A 121 12.39 5.18 -0.81
N ASP A 122 12.92 5.70 0.28
CA ASP A 122 14.17 6.44 0.30
C ASP A 122 15.39 5.48 0.35
N ALA A 123 16.58 6.06 0.32
CA ALA A 123 17.83 5.30 0.40
C ALA A 123 18.02 4.52 1.72
N ALA A 124 17.31 4.91 2.80
CA ALA A 124 17.28 4.20 4.07
C ALA A 124 16.25 3.07 4.13
N GLY A 125 15.50 2.85 3.05
CA GLY A 125 14.43 1.86 2.96
C GLY A 125 13.18 2.24 3.76
N LYS A 126 12.95 3.54 3.98
CA LYS A 126 11.73 4.10 4.57
C LYS A 126 10.75 4.46 3.47
N VAL A 127 9.47 4.25 3.73
CA VAL A 127 8.38 4.67 2.84
C VAL A 127 8.29 6.19 2.84
N VAL A 128 8.43 6.80 1.67
CA VAL A 128 8.22 8.25 1.45
C VAL A 128 6.88 8.54 0.76
N LEU A 129 6.37 7.56 0.00
CA LEU A 129 5.04 7.61 -0.60
C LEU A 129 4.32 6.29 -0.35
N HIS A 130 3.08 6.38 0.12
CA HIS A 130 2.13 5.28 0.20
C HIS A 130 0.84 5.72 -0.49
N ARG A 131 0.45 5.04 -1.54
CA ARG A 131 -0.80 5.32 -2.22
C ARG A 131 -1.60 4.05 -2.48
N ASP A 132 -2.80 4.01 -1.89
CA ASP A 132 -3.74 2.92 -2.09
C ASP A 132 -4.64 3.17 -3.30
N TYR A 133 -4.83 2.11 -4.08
CA TYR A 133 -5.76 2.04 -5.19
C TYR A 133 -6.74 0.90 -4.97
N TRP A 134 -7.99 1.24 -4.75
CA TRP A 134 -9.07 0.29 -4.66
C TRP A 134 -10.39 0.95 -5.05
N ASP A 135 -11.34 0.18 -5.53
CA ASP A 135 -12.63 0.70 -5.99
C ASP A 135 -13.61 0.83 -4.83
N ALA A 136 -13.66 2.02 -4.22
CA ALA A 136 -14.62 2.31 -3.16
C ALA A 136 -16.07 2.24 -3.67
N ALA A 137 -16.31 2.46 -4.97
CA ALA A 137 -17.65 2.40 -5.54
C ALA A 137 -18.15 0.95 -5.67
N GLU A 138 -17.30 0.02 -6.11
CA GLU A 138 -17.64 -1.39 -6.21
C GLU A 138 -17.68 -2.08 -4.84
N GLU A 139 -16.65 -1.88 -4.04
CA GLU A 139 -16.45 -2.67 -2.82
C GLU A 139 -17.25 -2.16 -1.61
N LEU A 140 -17.49 -0.85 -1.54
CA LEU A 140 -18.19 -0.24 -0.41
C LEU A 140 -19.55 0.36 -0.80
N TYR A 141 -19.59 1.29 -1.76
CA TYR A 141 -20.81 2.03 -2.07
C TYR A 141 -21.89 1.19 -2.76
N ALA A 142 -21.50 0.19 -3.58
CA ALA A 142 -22.46 -0.75 -4.20
C ALA A 142 -23.26 -1.55 -3.16
N ARG A 143 -22.76 -1.68 -1.93
CA ARG A 143 -23.38 -2.41 -0.83
C ARG A 143 -24.26 -1.53 0.06
N LEU A 144 -24.26 -0.21 -0.13
CA LEU A 144 -25.13 0.71 0.58
C LEU A 144 -26.49 0.85 -0.15
N PRO A 145 -27.64 0.84 0.57
CA PRO A 145 -28.96 0.71 -0.07
C PRO A 145 -29.32 1.87 -1.02
N LEU A 146 -28.93 3.09 -0.74
CA LEU A 146 -29.24 4.27 -1.58
C LEU A 146 -28.19 4.50 -2.66
N ILE A 147 -26.92 4.54 -2.29
CA ILE A 147 -25.80 4.81 -3.20
C ILE A 147 -25.54 3.62 -4.11
N GLY A 148 -25.73 2.39 -3.59
CA GLY A 148 -25.60 1.16 -4.36
C GLY A 148 -26.53 1.07 -5.57
N GLY A 149 -27.71 1.70 -5.52
CA GLY A 149 -28.63 1.80 -6.66
C GLY A 149 -28.04 2.62 -7.82
N VAL A 150 -27.53 3.80 -7.51
CA VAL A 150 -26.89 4.71 -8.48
C VAL A 150 -25.63 4.07 -9.07
N MET A 151 -24.79 3.45 -8.25
CA MET A 151 -23.57 2.79 -8.71
C MET A 151 -23.86 1.59 -9.64
N ARG A 152 -24.86 0.76 -9.31
CA ARG A 152 -25.29 -0.33 -10.20
C ARG A 152 -25.85 0.18 -11.53
N TRP A 153 -26.60 1.28 -11.52
CA TRP A 153 -27.11 1.91 -12.74
C TRP A 153 -25.97 2.45 -13.62
N LEU A 154 -25.01 3.16 -13.02
CA LEU A 154 -23.85 3.72 -13.72
C LEU A 154 -22.99 2.61 -14.34
N ARG A 155 -22.71 1.55 -13.57
CA ARG A 155 -21.97 0.38 -14.04
C ARG A 155 -22.65 -0.28 -15.23
N ARG A 156 -23.98 -0.45 -15.21
CA ARG A 156 -24.74 -1.02 -16.36
C ARG A 156 -24.65 -0.15 -17.60
N ARG A 157 -24.54 1.17 -17.44
CA ARG A 157 -24.44 2.10 -18.57
C ARG A 157 -23.06 2.13 -19.21
N LEU A 158 -22.01 1.94 -18.39
CA LEU A 158 -20.60 2.01 -18.81
C LEU A 158 -20.02 0.65 -19.19
N ALA A 159 -20.65 -0.45 -18.77
CA ALA A 159 -20.21 -1.79 -19.15
C ALA A 159 -20.43 -2.02 -20.65
N ALA A 160 -19.40 -2.54 -21.33
CA ALA A 160 -19.55 -3.04 -22.68
C ALA A 160 -20.58 -4.20 -22.69
N LYS A 161 -21.52 -4.17 -23.62
CA LYS A 161 -22.44 -5.31 -23.81
C LYS A 161 -21.60 -6.50 -24.29
N SER A 162 -21.62 -7.59 -23.53
CA SER A 162 -21.16 -8.88 -24.04
C SER A 162 -22.27 -9.40 -25.00
N ASP A 163 -21.93 -9.53 -26.27
CA ASP A 163 -22.77 -10.24 -27.24
C ASP A 163 -22.88 -11.71 -26.87
#